data_7aa5cb15400da146d73ed4ebb61897a7
#
_entry.id   7aa5cb15400da146d73ed4ebb61897a7
#
_cell.length_a   1.000
_cell.length_b   1.000
_cell.length_c   1.000
_cell.angle_alpha   90.00
_cell.angle_beta   90.00
_cell.angle_gamma   90.00
#
_symmetry.space_group_name_H-M   'P 1'
#
loop_
_entity.id
_entity.type
_entity.pdbx_description
1 polymer ?
#
loop_
_entity_poly.entity_id
_entity_poly.type
_entity_poly.pdbx_seq_one_letter_code
_entity_poly.pdbx_strand_id
1 'polypeptide(L)'
;MARMRTARRVLAGGVALAAAGWALRDLPAELGVRPLTSGPDREARIRRSPQFRDGAFVNPTPETALARPPASMLGDLAKDREQRRPGGLVPLRVPPSGPPPTDGVRAVWYGHASTLVEIEGRRVLFDPVWSRRVSPSRLIGPKRHHPVPVELGELPQIDAIAISHDHYDHLDLATVRALTRTQKAPFLVPLGIGAHLERWGVPAFRIIELDWNEEAEVAGLRFVATAARHFSGRTFTRNDTLWGSWVVAGASRRVFYAGDSGYFEGYRGIGSAHGPFDLTLMPIGAYSPAWPDIHMTPEEAVNAHLDLGGRLLLPVHWATFTLALHPWAEPVERLWREAKARDVTIAVPRPGEAVDTTAAPVVDGWWETLA
;
A
#
# COMPACT_ATOMS: atom_id res chain seq x y z
N MET A 1 -8.78 41.47 36.66
CA MET A 1 -9.26 40.16 36.18
C MET A 1 -9.78 40.12 34.72
N ALA A 2 -10.49 41.14 34.21
CA ALA A 2 -10.97 41.20 32.84
C ALA A 2 -9.86 41.17 31.77
N ARG A 3 -8.77 41.95 31.93
CA ARG A 3 -7.64 41.96 30.98
C ARG A 3 -6.91 40.62 30.85
N MET A 4 -6.79 39.85 31.92
CA MET A 4 -6.19 38.51 31.86
C MET A 4 -7.08 37.49 31.15
N ARG A 5 -8.41 37.61 31.23
CA ARG A 5 -9.36 36.74 30.53
C ARG A 5 -9.35 37.01 29.02
N THR A 6 -9.21 38.30 28.60
CA THR A 6 -9.12 38.68 27.20
C THR A 6 -7.78 38.23 26.60
N ALA A 7 -6.65 38.40 27.28
CA ALA A 7 -5.38 37.88 26.81
C ALA A 7 -5.33 36.37 26.65
N ARG A 8 -5.92 35.60 27.60
CA ARG A 8 -6.04 34.14 27.46
C ARG A 8 -6.92 33.73 26.29
N ARG A 9 -8.01 34.43 26.00
CA ARG A 9 -8.87 34.15 24.84
C ARG A 9 -8.20 34.43 23.52
N VAL A 10 -7.42 35.52 23.42
CA VAL A 10 -6.65 35.89 22.22
C VAL A 10 -5.51 34.89 21.99
N LEU A 11 -4.80 34.45 23.04
CA LEU A 11 -3.78 33.41 22.93
C LEU A 11 -4.39 32.08 22.53
N ALA A 12 -5.51 31.67 23.13
CA ALA A 12 -6.20 30.42 22.78
C ALA A 12 -6.73 30.46 21.34
N GLY A 13 -7.27 31.59 20.88
CA GLY A 13 -7.69 31.80 19.48
C GLY A 13 -6.51 31.76 18.51
N GLY A 14 -5.39 32.38 18.85
CA GLY A 14 -4.17 32.35 18.03
C GLY A 14 -3.57 30.95 17.91
N VAL A 15 -3.54 30.19 19.00
CA VAL A 15 -3.08 28.79 19.00
C VAL A 15 -4.03 27.89 18.19
N ALA A 16 -5.34 28.10 18.30
CA ALA A 16 -6.33 27.35 17.53
C ALA A 16 -6.24 27.63 16.02
N LEU A 17 -6.03 28.90 15.62
CA LEU A 17 -5.83 29.28 14.22
C LEU A 17 -4.51 28.74 13.67
N ALA A 18 -3.43 28.79 14.43
CA ALA A 18 -2.14 28.24 14.05
C ALA A 18 -2.21 26.71 13.91
N ALA A 19 -2.91 26.01 14.81
CA ALA A 19 -3.14 24.57 14.74
C ALA A 19 -4.02 24.19 13.53
N ALA A 20 -5.07 24.96 13.22
CA ALA A 20 -5.89 24.77 12.03
C ALA A 20 -5.10 25.04 10.75
N GLY A 21 -4.31 26.11 10.69
CA GLY A 21 -3.42 26.42 9.57
C GLY A 21 -2.37 25.33 9.36
N TRP A 22 -1.79 24.79 10.44
CA TRP A 22 -0.85 23.67 10.36
C TRP A 22 -1.52 22.39 9.87
N ALA A 23 -2.75 22.07 10.34
CA ALA A 23 -3.49 20.88 9.97
C ALA A 23 -3.95 20.86 8.50
N LEU A 24 -4.20 22.06 7.94
CA LEU A 24 -4.69 22.23 6.56
C LEU A 24 -3.59 22.65 5.57
N ARG A 25 -2.37 22.86 6.05
CA ARG A 25 -1.25 23.42 5.25
C ARG A 25 -0.99 22.61 3.98
N ASP A 26 -1.01 21.30 4.08
CA ASP A 26 -0.71 20.38 2.98
C ASP A 26 -1.97 19.93 2.22
N LEU A 27 -3.17 20.31 2.69
CA LEU A 27 -4.42 19.87 2.10
C LEU A 27 -4.51 20.07 0.57
N PRO A 28 -4.11 21.23 -0.01
CA PRO A 28 -4.13 21.40 -1.46
C PRO A 28 -3.20 20.45 -2.22
N ALA A 29 -2.09 20.02 -1.58
CA ALA A 29 -1.18 19.03 -2.15
C ALA A 29 -1.70 17.60 -1.94
N GLU A 30 -2.31 17.34 -0.79
CA GLU A 30 -2.92 16.03 -0.46
C GLU A 30 -4.09 15.68 -1.36
N LEU A 31 -4.90 16.65 -1.79
CA LEU A 31 -5.99 16.42 -2.73
C LEU A 31 -5.51 16.02 -4.14
N GLY A 32 -4.20 16.15 -4.40
CA GLY A 32 -3.59 15.70 -5.64
C GLY A 32 -3.79 16.65 -6.83
N VAL A 33 -3.52 16.15 -8.01
CA VAL A 33 -3.62 16.87 -9.28
C VAL A 33 -4.41 16.01 -10.26
N ARG A 34 -5.18 16.64 -11.14
CA ARG A 34 -5.78 15.90 -12.26
C ARG A 34 -4.70 15.56 -13.30
N PRO A 35 -4.41 14.28 -13.54
CA PRO A 35 -3.30 13.89 -14.43
C PRO A 35 -3.48 14.37 -15.87
N LEU A 36 -4.72 14.38 -16.37
CA LEU A 36 -5.05 14.86 -17.72
C LEU A 36 -4.70 16.34 -17.97
N THR A 37 -4.52 17.13 -16.93
CA THR A 37 -4.16 18.55 -17.05
C THR A 37 -2.72 18.84 -16.66
N SER A 38 -1.90 17.81 -16.42
CA SER A 38 -0.53 17.95 -15.90
C SER A 38 0.55 17.96 -16.98
N GLY A 39 0.19 17.97 -18.26
CA GLY A 39 1.08 18.08 -19.40
C GLY A 39 0.61 17.28 -20.61
N PRO A 40 0.92 17.75 -21.82
CA PRO A 40 0.41 17.15 -23.06
C PRO A 40 0.90 15.70 -23.29
N ASP A 41 2.12 15.40 -22.90
CA ASP A 41 2.70 14.05 -23.11
C ASP A 41 2.02 13.03 -22.21
N ARG A 42 1.77 13.37 -20.94
CA ARG A 42 1.06 12.50 -19.99
C ARG A 42 -0.40 12.34 -20.40
N GLU A 43 -1.08 13.42 -20.80
CA GLU A 43 -2.45 13.35 -21.32
C GLU A 43 -2.52 12.42 -22.52
N ALA A 44 -1.63 12.59 -23.50
CA ALA A 44 -1.60 11.76 -24.71
C ALA A 44 -1.35 10.29 -24.37
N ARG A 45 -0.52 10.01 -23.37
CA ARG A 45 -0.22 8.64 -22.92
C ARG A 45 -1.41 8.01 -22.21
N ILE A 46 -2.08 8.73 -21.32
CA ILE A 46 -3.31 8.28 -20.63
C ILE A 46 -4.40 7.97 -21.66
N ARG A 47 -4.64 8.88 -22.63
CA ARG A 47 -5.68 8.70 -23.66
C ARG A 47 -5.42 7.52 -24.61
N ARG A 48 -4.17 7.09 -24.79
CA ARG A 48 -3.83 5.89 -25.57
C ARG A 48 -3.92 4.59 -24.80
N SER A 49 -3.99 4.64 -23.47
CA SER A 49 -4.12 3.44 -22.64
C SER A 49 -5.41 2.69 -22.97
N PRO A 50 -5.35 1.37 -23.22
CA PRO A 50 -6.55 0.54 -23.39
C PRO A 50 -7.44 0.51 -22.14
N GLN A 51 -6.87 0.87 -20.99
CA GLN A 51 -7.55 0.92 -19.70
C GLN A 51 -8.30 2.24 -19.49
N PHE A 52 -8.07 3.26 -20.31
CA PHE A 52 -8.73 4.56 -20.19
C PHE A 52 -9.92 4.68 -21.14
N ARG A 53 -11.12 4.70 -20.60
CA ARG A 53 -12.40 4.74 -21.38
C ARG A 53 -13.36 5.73 -20.72
N ASP A 54 -14.09 6.47 -21.54
CA ASP A 54 -15.12 7.41 -21.10
C ASP A 54 -14.64 8.44 -20.05
N GLY A 55 -13.34 8.80 -20.13
CA GLY A 55 -12.74 9.81 -19.25
C GLY A 55 -12.22 9.30 -17.91
N ALA A 56 -12.17 7.98 -17.70
CA ALA A 56 -11.67 7.34 -16.49
C ALA A 56 -10.94 6.02 -16.80
N PHE A 57 -10.06 5.59 -15.90
CA PHE A 57 -9.50 4.24 -15.94
C PHE A 57 -10.54 3.21 -15.49
N VAL A 58 -10.51 2.02 -16.09
CA VAL A 58 -11.47 0.95 -15.86
C VAL A 58 -10.78 -0.35 -15.41
N ASN A 59 -11.51 -1.17 -14.67
CA ASN A 59 -11.06 -2.48 -14.21
C ASN A 59 -10.96 -3.50 -15.35
N PRO A 60 -10.11 -4.55 -15.19
CA PRO A 60 -9.99 -5.63 -16.18
C PRO A 60 -11.28 -6.43 -16.34
N THR A 61 -12.13 -6.44 -15.32
CA THR A 61 -13.46 -7.08 -15.31
C THR A 61 -14.50 -6.07 -14.86
N PRO A 62 -15.76 -6.15 -15.31
CA PRO A 62 -16.82 -5.26 -14.86
C PRO A 62 -16.91 -5.21 -13.33
N GLU A 63 -17.09 -4.01 -12.80
CA GLU A 63 -17.34 -3.84 -11.36
C GLU A 63 -18.74 -4.37 -11.03
N THR A 64 -18.84 -5.15 -9.96
CA THR A 64 -20.12 -5.33 -9.29
C THR A 64 -20.52 -3.96 -8.75
N ALA A 65 -21.71 -3.49 -9.11
CA ALA A 65 -22.19 -2.19 -8.62
C ALA A 65 -21.96 -2.12 -7.11
N LEU A 66 -21.23 -1.09 -6.66
CA LEU A 66 -21.03 -0.84 -5.23
C LEU A 66 -22.42 -0.86 -4.59
N ALA A 67 -22.72 -1.88 -3.82
CA ALA A 67 -23.93 -1.89 -3.03
C ALA A 67 -23.89 -0.62 -2.19
N ARG A 68 -24.87 0.28 -2.38
CA ARG A 68 -25.03 1.44 -1.48
C ARG A 68 -24.93 0.87 -0.07
N PRO A 69 -24.12 1.45 0.82
CA PRO A 69 -24.03 0.93 2.16
C PRO A 69 -25.47 0.82 2.70
N PRO A 70 -25.91 -0.38 3.10
CA PRO A 70 -27.23 -0.52 3.71
C PRO A 70 -27.29 0.43 4.90
N ALA A 71 -28.45 1.02 5.17
CA ALA A 71 -28.64 1.86 6.39
C ALA A 71 -28.23 1.12 7.68
N SER A 72 -28.21 -0.24 7.64
CA SER A 72 -27.63 -1.12 8.67
C SER A 72 -26.13 -0.92 8.91
N MET A 73 -25.33 -0.49 7.91
CA MET A 73 -23.89 -0.24 8.12
C MET A 73 -23.61 0.91 9.10
N LEU A 74 -24.50 1.88 9.23
CA LEU A 74 -24.36 2.93 10.26
C LEU A 74 -24.48 2.34 11.68
N GLY A 75 -25.34 1.33 11.87
CA GLY A 75 -25.42 0.57 13.11
C GLY A 75 -24.17 -0.29 13.35
N ASP A 76 -23.60 -0.85 12.29
CA ASP A 76 -22.41 -1.69 12.37
C ASP A 76 -21.13 -0.88 12.62
N LEU A 77 -21.10 0.42 12.27
CA LEU A 77 -20.00 1.32 12.63
C LEU A 77 -19.80 1.46 14.15
N ALA A 78 -20.87 1.31 14.94
CA ALA A 78 -20.82 1.40 16.40
C ALA A 78 -20.60 0.05 17.08
N LYS A 79 -20.98 -1.07 16.42
CA LYS A 79 -20.80 -2.42 16.96
C LYS A 79 -19.34 -2.83 16.89
N ASP A 80 -18.88 -3.60 17.86
CA ASP A 80 -17.59 -4.29 17.89
C ASP A 80 -16.38 -3.39 17.58
N ARG A 81 -16.51 -2.10 17.90
CA ARG A 81 -15.47 -1.10 17.60
C ARG A 81 -14.15 -1.40 18.29
N GLU A 82 -14.20 -2.04 19.45
CA GLU A 82 -13.03 -2.44 20.21
C GLU A 82 -12.29 -3.59 19.51
N GLN A 83 -13.01 -4.55 18.96
CA GLN A 83 -12.42 -5.69 18.24
C GLN A 83 -11.69 -5.30 16.95
N ARG A 84 -11.93 -4.10 16.41
CA ARG A 84 -11.24 -3.58 15.21
C ARG A 84 -9.86 -2.99 15.49
N ARG A 85 -9.40 -3.10 16.73
CA ARG A 85 -8.10 -2.62 17.19
C ARG A 85 -7.40 -3.74 17.96
N PRO A 86 -6.05 -3.74 17.95
CA PRO A 86 -5.34 -4.68 18.79
C PRO A 86 -5.63 -4.41 20.25
N GLY A 87 -5.81 -5.46 21.04
CA GLY A 87 -6.07 -5.40 22.48
C GLY A 87 -4.87 -4.93 23.31
N GLY A 88 -3.71 -4.73 22.67
CA GLY A 88 -2.48 -4.30 23.32
C GLY A 88 -1.51 -3.64 22.34
N LEU A 89 -0.25 -3.50 22.77
CA LEU A 89 0.80 -2.96 21.92
C LEU A 89 1.23 -4.01 20.89
N VAL A 90 1.17 -3.66 19.61
CA VAL A 90 1.71 -4.49 18.54
C VAL A 90 3.23 -4.63 18.71
N PRO A 91 3.75 -5.85 18.83
CA PRO A 91 5.18 -6.07 19.02
C PRO A 91 5.94 -5.68 17.75
N LEU A 92 6.99 -4.87 17.90
CA LEU A 92 7.85 -4.46 16.80
C LEU A 92 9.19 -5.19 16.87
N ARG A 93 9.86 -5.30 15.71
CA ARG A 93 11.24 -5.76 15.60
C ARG A 93 12.09 -4.65 14.98
N VAL A 94 13.35 -4.63 15.36
CA VAL A 94 14.31 -3.76 14.70
C VAL A 94 14.69 -4.43 13.37
N PRO A 95 14.53 -3.72 12.24
CA PRO A 95 14.92 -4.27 10.95
C PRO A 95 16.40 -4.66 10.92
N PRO A 96 16.77 -5.73 10.20
CA PRO A 96 18.17 -6.10 10.07
C PRO A 96 18.96 -5.00 9.37
N SER A 97 20.16 -4.72 9.87
CA SER A 97 21.13 -3.85 9.24
C SER A 97 22.10 -4.67 8.38
N GLY A 98 22.72 -4.04 7.39
CA GLY A 98 23.72 -4.68 6.55
C GLY A 98 23.34 -4.77 5.07
N PRO A 99 24.15 -5.44 4.24
CA PRO A 99 23.90 -5.57 2.82
C PRO A 99 22.69 -6.46 2.54
N PRO A 100 21.97 -6.24 1.42
CA PRO A 100 20.96 -7.16 0.96
C PRO A 100 21.56 -8.50 0.57
N PRO A 101 20.80 -9.62 0.66
CA PRO A 101 21.29 -10.92 0.22
C PRO A 101 21.56 -10.87 -1.29
N THR A 102 22.70 -11.44 -1.69
CA THR A 102 23.10 -11.55 -3.12
C THR A 102 22.42 -12.72 -3.81
N ASP A 103 21.90 -13.67 -3.04
CA ASP A 103 21.04 -14.76 -3.49
C ASP A 103 19.79 -14.84 -2.59
N GLY A 104 18.68 -15.25 -3.17
CA GLY A 104 17.39 -15.29 -2.46
C GLY A 104 16.65 -13.96 -2.44
N VAL A 105 15.59 -13.95 -1.65
CA VAL A 105 14.73 -12.79 -1.41
C VAL A 105 14.54 -12.63 0.10
N ARG A 106 14.72 -11.42 0.58
CA ARG A 106 14.41 -11.05 1.96
C ARG A 106 13.40 -9.91 1.96
N ALA A 107 12.33 -10.02 2.74
CA ALA A 107 11.34 -8.97 2.91
C ALA A 107 11.31 -8.48 4.36
N VAL A 108 11.14 -7.17 4.54
CA VAL A 108 10.90 -6.54 5.85
C VAL A 108 9.59 -5.78 5.76
N TRP A 109 8.60 -6.24 6.49
CA TRP A 109 7.29 -5.60 6.54
C TRP A 109 7.29 -4.47 7.58
N TYR A 110 7.00 -3.24 7.14
CA TYR A 110 6.96 -2.05 8.00
C TYR A 110 5.55 -1.72 8.54
N GLY A 111 4.58 -2.56 8.19
CA GLY A 111 3.17 -2.39 8.52
C GLY A 111 2.36 -1.92 7.31
N HIS A 112 1.07 -2.27 7.31
CA HIS A 112 0.14 -2.06 6.21
C HIS A 112 0.66 -2.68 4.91
N ALA A 113 0.76 -1.89 3.84
CA ALA A 113 1.31 -2.29 2.55
C ALA A 113 2.82 -2.01 2.43
N SER A 114 3.39 -1.20 3.34
CA SER A 114 4.78 -0.77 3.27
C SER A 114 5.75 -1.92 3.53
N THR A 115 6.50 -2.31 2.51
CA THR A 115 7.42 -3.44 2.59
C THR A 115 8.72 -3.13 1.84
N LEU A 116 9.87 -3.37 2.47
CA LEU A 116 11.16 -3.41 1.81
C LEU A 116 11.43 -4.83 1.35
N VAL A 117 11.65 -5.01 0.06
CA VAL A 117 12.09 -6.27 -0.52
C VAL A 117 13.52 -6.14 -1.00
N GLU A 118 14.35 -7.06 -0.56
CA GLU A 118 15.71 -7.22 -0.98
C GLU A 118 15.81 -8.46 -1.88
N ILE A 119 16.22 -8.25 -3.12
CA ILE A 119 16.29 -9.27 -4.17
C ILE A 119 17.63 -9.14 -4.90
N GLU A 120 18.45 -10.20 -4.89
CA GLU A 120 19.73 -10.28 -5.61
C GLU A 120 20.60 -9.02 -5.44
N GLY A 121 20.79 -8.61 -4.20
CA GLY A 121 21.63 -7.46 -3.86
C GLY A 121 20.98 -6.09 -4.07
N ARG A 122 19.70 -6.00 -4.41
CA ARG A 122 18.95 -4.76 -4.65
C ARG A 122 17.82 -4.59 -3.63
N ARG A 123 17.41 -3.34 -3.41
CA ARG A 123 16.37 -2.95 -2.47
C ARG A 123 15.22 -2.24 -3.17
N VAL A 124 14.04 -2.79 -3.08
CA VAL A 124 12.80 -2.24 -3.61
C VAL A 124 11.85 -1.92 -2.46
N LEU A 125 11.41 -0.67 -2.36
CA LEU A 125 10.46 -0.23 -1.33
C LEU A 125 9.07 -0.09 -1.96
N PHE A 126 8.11 -0.88 -1.46
CA PHE A 126 6.72 -0.86 -1.92
C PHE A 126 5.85 0.01 -1.01
N ASP A 127 4.98 0.82 -1.61
CA ASP A 127 3.93 1.64 -1.01
C ASP A 127 4.35 2.26 0.34
N PRO A 128 5.39 3.10 0.37
CA PRO A 128 5.94 3.62 1.61
C PRO A 128 5.01 4.66 2.25
N VAL A 129 4.49 4.33 3.43
CA VAL A 129 3.64 5.20 4.25
C VAL A 129 4.17 5.24 5.67
N TRP A 130 4.71 6.41 6.08
CA TRP A 130 5.23 6.65 7.43
C TRP A 130 4.33 7.57 8.25
N SER A 131 3.34 8.21 7.61
CA SER A 131 2.41 9.08 8.30
C SER A 131 1.59 8.34 9.36
N ARG A 132 1.29 9.07 10.44
CA ARG A 132 0.44 8.56 11.53
C ARG A 132 -1.00 8.31 11.10
N ARG A 133 -1.49 9.04 10.08
CA ARG A 133 -2.84 8.93 9.53
C ARG A 133 -2.78 8.84 8.02
N VAL A 134 -3.69 8.07 7.48
CA VAL A 134 -3.88 7.90 6.04
C VAL A 134 -5.14 8.64 5.62
N SER A 135 -4.99 9.94 5.43
CA SER A 135 -6.06 10.84 4.99
C SER A 135 -5.46 12.19 4.57
N PRO A 136 -6.23 13.05 3.85
CA PRO A 136 -5.77 14.39 3.50
C PRO A 136 -5.55 15.30 4.71
N SER A 137 -6.04 14.90 5.89
CA SER A 137 -5.93 15.65 7.13
C SER A 137 -5.01 14.94 8.13
N ARG A 138 -4.10 15.69 8.75
CA ARG A 138 -3.24 15.18 9.83
C ARG A 138 -3.99 14.92 11.14
N LEU A 139 -5.20 15.45 11.28
CA LEU A 139 -6.01 15.37 12.51
C LEU A 139 -7.12 14.34 12.43
N ILE A 140 -7.69 14.09 11.25
CA ILE A 140 -8.85 13.25 11.03
C ILE A 140 -8.47 12.09 10.12
N GLY A 141 -9.16 10.96 10.22
CA GLY A 141 -8.96 9.77 9.40
C GLY A 141 -8.31 8.61 10.14
N PRO A 142 -8.16 7.45 9.48
CA PRO A 142 -7.59 6.25 10.08
C PRO A 142 -6.19 6.51 10.64
N LYS A 143 -5.95 6.04 11.87
CA LYS A 143 -4.71 6.25 12.61
C LYS A 143 -4.00 4.91 12.79
N ARG A 144 -2.67 4.91 12.65
CA ARG A 144 -1.83 3.73 12.91
C ARG A 144 -2.03 3.19 14.33
N HIS A 145 -2.11 1.88 14.44
CA HIS A 145 -2.15 1.16 15.71
C HIS A 145 -0.76 1.03 16.34
N HIS A 146 0.28 1.05 15.54
CA HIS A 146 1.69 0.95 15.96
C HIS A 146 2.57 1.96 15.19
N PRO A 147 3.71 2.42 15.73
CA PRO A 147 4.67 3.21 14.96
C PRO A 147 5.31 2.37 13.85
N VAL A 148 5.94 3.02 12.87
CA VAL A 148 6.81 2.32 11.92
C VAL A 148 8.09 1.94 12.67
N PRO A 149 8.61 0.71 12.49
CA PRO A 149 9.75 0.21 13.28
C PRO A 149 11.10 0.85 12.96
N VAL A 150 11.16 1.71 11.97
CA VAL A 150 12.37 2.44 11.55
C VAL A 150 12.01 3.85 11.09
N GLU A 151 12.84 4.83 11.43
CA GLU A 151 12.67 6.19 10.92
C GLU A 151 13.07 6.29 9.44
N LEU A 152 12.44 7.18 8.67
CA LEU A 152 12.75 7.35 7.24
C LEU A 152 14.21 7.66 6.95
N GLY A 153 14.86 8.41 7.85
CA GLY A 153 16.28 8.75 7.74
C GLY A 153 17.24 7.59 8.01
N GLU A 154 16.76 6.53 8.63
CA GLU A 154 17.52 5.33 8.97
C GLU A 154 17.35 4.21 7.94
N LEU A 155 16.46 4.41 6.95
CA LEU A 155 16.32 3.45 5.86
C LEU A 155 17.65 3.29 5.12
N PRO A 156 18.02 2.05 4.76
CA PRO A 156 19.16 1.84 3.90
C PRO A 156 18.96 2.51 2.54
N GLN A 157 20.02 2.57 1.74
CA GLN A 157 19.89 3.04 0.37
C GLN A 157 18.93 2.14 -0.41
N ILE A 158 17.95 2.76 -1.06
CA ILE A 158 16.92 2.12 -1.87
C ILE A 158 17.33 2.24 -3.35
N ASP A 159 17.13 1.18 -4.11
CA ASP A 159 17.41 1.13 -5.56
C ASP A 159 16.16 1.51 -6.38
N ALA A 160 14.95 1.16 -5.91
CA ALA A 160 13.70 1.50 -6.55
C ALA A 160 12.56 1.67 -5.52
N ILE A 161 11.61 2.57 -5.80
CA ILE A 161 10.39 2.76 -5.02
C ILE A 161 9.22 2.47 -5.96
N ALA A 162 8.38 1.49 -5.63
CA ALA A 162 7.23 1.11 -6.43
C ALA A 162 5.93 1.45 -5.67
N ILE A 163 5.02 2.14 -6.35
CA ILE A 163 3.70 2.52 -5.83
C ILE A 163 2.63 1.78 -6.62
N SER A 164 1.65 1.19 -5.94
CA SER A 164 0.57 0.45 -6.56
C SER A 164 -0.57 1.35 -7.06
N HIS A 165 -0.95 2.35 -6.28
CA HIS A 165 -2.02 3.29 -6.61
C HIS A 165 -1.98 4.54 -5.72
N ASP A 166 -2.90 5.47 -5.90
CA ASP A 166 -2.83 6.80 -5.30
C ASP A 166 -3.61 6.98 -3.99
N HIS A 167 -4.20 5.94 -3.40
CA HIS A 167 -4.87 6.05 -2.11
C HIS A 167 -3.91 6.52 -1.00
N TYR A 168 -4.46 7.16 0.04
CA TYR A 168 -3.67 7.78 1.11
C TYR A 168 -2.86 6.80 1.95
N ASP A 169 -3.25 5.55 1.97
CA ASP A 169 -2.59 4.45 2.69
C ASP A 169 -1.54 3.71 1.84
N HIS A 170 -1.33 4.14 0.59
CA HIS A 170 -0.29 3.64 -0.33
C HIS A 170 0.61 4.75 -0.86
N LEU A 171 0.09 5.95 -1.07
CA LEU A 171 0.82 7.10 -1.57
C LEU A 171 0.76 8.25 -0.55
N ASP A 172 1.77 8.37 0.29
CA ASP A 172 1.88 9.35 1.39
C ASP A 172 2.76 10.55 1.01
N LEU A 173 2.16 11.73 0.91
CA LEU A 173 2.84 12.98 0.57
C LEU A 173 4.07 13.24 1.44
N ALA A 174 3.93 13.08 2.76
CA ALA A 174 5.02 13.39 3.70
C ALA A 174 6.19 12.43 3.51
N THR A 175 5.91 11.16 3.32
CA THR A 175 6.89 10.10 3.03
C THR A 175 7.57 10.33 1.69
N VAL A 176 6.81 10.59 0.62
CA VAL A 176 7.36 10.88 -0.72
C VAL A 176 8.33 12.07 -0.67
N ARG A 177 7.93 13.17 -0.03
CA ARG A 177 8.81 14.35 0.13
C ARG A 177 10.08 14.05 0.91
N ALA A 178 10.00 13.22 1.94
CA ALA A 178 11.17 12.81 2.71
C ALA A 178 12.08 11.91 1.87
N LEU A 179 11.56 10.89 1.21
CA LEU A 179 12.31 9.99 0.33
C LEU A 179 12.93 10.73 -0.86
N THR A 180 12.25 11.75 -1.39
CA THR A 180 12.82 12.59 -2.46
C THR A 180 14.11 13.28 -2.04
N ARG A 181 14.21 13.68 -0.77
CA ARG A 181 15.40 14.35 -0.20
C ARG A 181 16.48 13.38 0.25
N THR A 182 16.12 12.21 0.77
CA THR A 182 17.05 11.28 1.42
C THR A 182 17.49 10.13 0.53
N GLN A 183 16.73 9.81 -0.52
CA GLN A 183 17.01 8.71 -1.44
C GLN A 183 17.19 9.23 -2.86
N LYS A 184 17.94 8.49 -3.68
CA LYS A 184 18.13 8.76 -5.12
C LYS A 184 17.30 7.86 -6.02
N ALA A 185 16.65 6.86 -5.48
CA ALA A 185 15.86 5.85 -6.17
C ALA A 185 14.78 6.49 -7.08
N PRO A 186 14.54 5.96 -8.29
CA PRO A 186 13.39 6.31 -9.08
C PRO A 186 12.09 5.78 -8.44
N PHE A 187 10.99 6.44 -8.77
CA PHE A 187 9.63 6.01 -8.45
C PHE A 187 9.01 5.34 -9.69
N LEU A 188 8.65 4.06 -9.56
CA LEU A 188 7.85 3.35 -10.55
C LEU A 188 6.39 3.42 -10.12
N VAL A 189 5.54 3.90 -11.00
CA VAL A 189 4.13 4.17 -10.67
C VAL A 189 3.22 3.86 -11.86
N PRO A 190 1.95 3.50 -11.64
CA PRO A 190 0.96 3.46 -12.69
C PRO A 190 0.70 4.82 -13.35
N LEU A 191 0.18 4.81 -14.58
CA LEU A 191 -0.11 6.03 -15.36
C LEU A 191 -0.93 7.05 -14.56
N GLY A 192 -0.52 8.30 -14.62
CA GLY A 192 -1.17 9.44 -14.00
C GLY A 192 -0.64 9.79 -12.61
N ILE A 193 -0.09 8.84 -11.86
CA ILE A 193 0.42 9.09 -10.50
C ILE A 193 1.63 10.05 -10.52
N GLY A 194 2.41 10.03 -11.59
CA GLY A 194 3.54 10.94 -11.76
C GLY A 194 3.18 12.41 -11.61
N ALA A 195 1.94 12.80 -11.95
CA ALA A 195 1.45 14.17 -11.74
C ALA A 195 1.43 14.58 -10.26
N HIS A 196 1.06 13.67 -9.36
CA HIS A 196 1.11 13.90 -7.92
C HIS A 196 2.56 14.05 -7.45
N LEU A 197 3.43 13.15 -7.90
CA LEU A 197 4.85 13.14 -7.52
C LEU A 197 5.57 14.42 -7.94
N GLU A 198 5.38 14.88 -9.19
CA GLU A 198 5.96 16.13 -9.69
C GLU A 198 5.48 17.33 -8.87
N ARG A 199 4.17 17.43 -8.59
CA ARG A 199 3.63 18.48 -7.72
C ARG A 199 4.23 18.45 -6.32
N TRP A 200 4.63 17.28 -5.83
CA TRP A 200 5.23 17.14 -4.50
C TRP A 200 6.74 17.36 -4.50
N GLY A 201 7.33 17.61 -5.67
CA GLY A 201 8.73 17.98 -5.85
C GLY A 201 9.65 16.84 -6.23
N VAL A 202 9.11 15.69 -6.65
CA VAL A 202 9.91 14.62 -7.25
C VAL A 202 10.36 15.07 -8.65
N PRO A 203 11.67 15.07 -8.96
CA PRO A 203 12.14 15.40 -10.30
C PRO A 203 11.59 14.43 -11.36
N ALA A 204 11.17 14.95 -12.51
CA ALA A 204 10.54 14.15 -13.57
C ALA A 204 11.42 12.97 -14.03
N PHE A 205 12.75 13.14 -14.09
CA PHE A 205 13.69 12.07 -14.48
C PHE A 205 13.77 10.91 -13.48
N ARG A 206 13.18 11.06 -12.29
CA ARG A 206 13.06 10.00 -11.27
C ARG A 206 11.68 9.32 -11.29
N ILE A 207 10.80 9.66 -12.21
CA ILE A 207 9.45 9.13 -12.30
C ILE A 207 9.34 8.25 -13.53
N ILE A 208 8.97 6.99 -13.33
CA ILE A 208 8.73 6.02 -14.39
C ILE A 208 7.27 5.61 -14.29
N GLU A 209 6.44 6.13 -15.18
CA GLU A 209 5.02 5.76 -15.26
C GLU A 209 4.86 4.58 -16.22
N LEU A 210 4.12 3.55 -15.82
CA LEU A 210 3.84 2.37 -16.62
C LEU A 210 2.34 2.10 -16.72
N ASP A 211 1.91 1.66 -17.91
CA ASP A 211 0.61 1.05 -18.11
C ASP A 211 0.66 -0.45 -17.79
N TRP A 212 -0.46 -1.12 -17.66
CA TRP A 212 -0.47 -2.57 -17.49
C TRP A 212 0.25 -3.27 -18.64
N ASN A 213 1.08 -4.24 -18.29
CA ASN A 213 1.98 -5.01 -19.15
C ASN A 213 3.13 -4.20 -19.75
N GLU A 214 3.30 -2.94 -19.39
CA GLU A 214 4.54 -2.22 -19.67
C GLU A 214 5.60 -2.59 -18.62
N GLU A 215 6.87 -2.49 -19.04
CA GLU A 215 8.00 -2.84 -18.19
C GLU A 215 9.10 -1.79 -18.22
N ALA A 216 9.90 -1.77 -17.18
CA ALA A 216 11.12 -0.96 -17.08
C ALA A 216 12.22 -1.74 -16.37
N GLU A 217 13.46 -1.46 -16.73
CA GLU A 217 14.63 -1.96 -16.01
C GLU A 217 15.19 -0.88 -15.11
N VAL A 218 15.36 -1.21 -13.82
CA VAL A 218 15.94 -0.33 -12.80
C VAL A 218 16.91 -1.11 -11.96
N ALA A 219 18.15 -0.62 -11.86
CA ALA A 219 19.21 -1.23 -11.06
C ALA A 219 19.47 -2.72 -11.39
N GLY A 220 19.21 -3.16 -12.62
CA GLY A 220 19.37 -4.55 -13.06
C GLY A 220 18.17 -5.44 -12.68
N LEU A 221 17.09 -4.89 -12.18
CA LEU A 221 15.83 -5.58 -11.95
C LEU A 221 14.80 -5.15 -13.02
N ARG A 222 14.05 -6.11 -13.54
CA ARG A 222 12.92 -5.88 -14.42
C ARG A 222 11.65 -5.70 -13.60
N PHE A 223 10.97 -4.59 -13.81
CA PHE A 223 9.68 -4.27 -13.22
C PHE A 223 8.60 -4.36 -14.30
N VAL A 224 7.52 -5.08 -14.04
CA VAL A 224 6.35 -5.12 -14.91
C VAL A 224 5.15 -4.64 -14.12
N ALA A 225 4.46 -3.61 -14.62
CA ALA A 225 3.17 -3.23 -14.09
C ALA A 225 2.11 -4.22 -14.57
N THR A 226 1.32 -4.78 -13.68
CA THR A 226 0.29 -5.76 -14.02
C THR A 226 -1.08 -5.30 -13.52
N ALA A 227 -2.13 -5.87 -14.09
CA ALA A 227 -3.49 -5.52 -13.73
C ALA A 227 -3.81 -5.85 -12.26
N ALA A 228 -4.64 -5.00 -11.67
CA ALA A 228 -5.30 -5.23 -10.39
C ALA A 228 -6.77 -4.86 -10.51
N ARG A 229 -7.63 -5.43 -9.67
CA ARG A 229 -9.05 -5.12 -9.62
C ARG A 229 -9.32 -4.19 -8.45
N HIS A 230 -9.21 -2.88 -8.70
CA HIS A 230 -9.31 -1.86 -7.65
C HIS A 230 -9.85 -0.53 -8.22
N PHE A 231 -9.49 0.57 -7.61
CA PHE A 231 -9.79 1.92 -8.07
C PHE A 231 -8.74 2.91 -7.57
N SER A 232 -8.74 4.11 -8.10
CA SER A 232 -7.91 5.21 -7.62
C SER A 232 -8.77 6.38 -7.15
N GLY A 233 -8.19 7.28 -6.34
CA GLY A 233 -8.85 8.51 -5.94
C GLY A 233 -8.20 9.21 -4.75
N ARG A 234 -7.79 10.45 -4.98
CA ARG A 234 -7.30 11.39 -3.94
C ARG A 234 -8.14 12.67 -3.88
N THR A 235 -8.99 12.87 -4.85
CA THR A 235 -9.85 14.06 -4.98
C THR A 235 -11.31 13.64 -4.90
N PHE A 236 -12.20 14.53 -5.31
CA PHE A 236 -13.61 14.20 -5.47
C PHE A 236 -13.89 13.39 -6.74
N THR A 237 -12.89 13.23 -7.61
CA THR A 237 -12.95 12.39 -8.81
C THR A 237 -12.36 11.02 -8.52
N ARG A 238 -12.88 9.99 -9.18
CA ARG A 238 -12.46 8.61 -9.07
C ARG A 238 -11.84 8.16 -10.39
N ASN A 239 -10.81 7.32 -10.33
CA ASN A 239 -10.19 6.68 -11.49
C ASN A 239 -9.50 7.67 -12.46
N ASP A 240 -8.98 8.78 -11.95
CA ASP A 240 -8.17 9.73 -12.73
C ASP A 240 -6.74 9.22 -12.96
N THR A 241 -6.25 8.31 -12.12
CA THR A 241 -4.97 7.60 -12.24
C THR A 241 -5.22 6.11 -12.41
N LEU A 242 -4.26 5.39 -13.00
CA LEU A 242 -4.29 3.94 -13.05
C LEU A 242 -3.82 3.36 -11.69
N TRP A 243 -4.17 2.11 -11.43
CA TRP A 243 -3.72 1.28 -10.32
C TRP A 243 -3.10 0.00 -10.87
N GLY A 244 -2.35 -0.74 -10.06
CA GLY A 244 -1.76 -1.99 -10.53
C GLY A 244 -1.00 -2.75 -9.47
N SER A 245 -0.60 -3.94 -9.85
CA SER A 245 0.32 -4.81 -9.12
C SER A 245 1.70 -4.77 -9.79
N TRP A 246 2.71 -5.29 -9.11
CA TRP A 246 4.09 -5.28 -9.61
C TRP A 246 4.69 -6.67 -9.64
N VAL A 247 5.26 -7.05 -10.77
CA VAL A 247 6.26 -8.10 -10.88
C VAL A 247 7.63 -7.48 -10.80
N VAL A 248 8.48 -7.99 -9.92
CA VAL A 248 9.90 -7.63 -9.85
C VAL A 248 10.71 -8.89 -10.08
N ALA A 249 11.53 -8.88 -11.13
CA ALA A 249 12.35 -10.02 -11.52
C ALA A 249 13.82 -9.62 -11.60
N GLY A 250 14.64 -10.37 -10.88
CA GLY A 250 16.09 -10.40 -11.05
C GLY A 250 16.52 -11.46 -12.06
N ALA A 251 17.78 -11.87 -12.01
CA ALA A 251 18.31 -12.89 -12.90
C ALA A 251 17.70 -14.28 -12.62
N SER A 252 17.45 -14.62 -11.36
CA SER A 252 16.95 -15.94 -10.93
C SER A 252 15.74 -15.88 -9.99
N ARG A 253 15.47 -14.73 -9.36
CA ARG A 253 14.43 -14.57 -8.35
C ARG A 253 13.32 -13.66 -8.83
N ARG A 254 12.09 -13.94 -8.35
CA ARG A 254 10.90 -13.18 -8.73
C ARG A 254 10.02 -12.91 -7.54
N VAL A 255 9.53 -11.69 -7.45
CA VAL A 255 8.60 -11.23 -6.41
C VAL A 255 7.36 -10.66 -7.08
N PHE A 256 6.20 -10.95 -6.52
CA PHE A 256 4.94 -10.34 -6.87
C PHE A 256 4.43 -9.48 -5.70
N TYR A 257 4.08 -8.23 -5.99
CA TYR A 257 3.41 -7.33 -5.06
C TYR A 257 2.03 -6.98 -5.62
N ALA A 258 0.98 -7.41 -4.93
CA ALA A 258 -0.38 -7.24 -5.42
C ALA A 258 -0.89 -5.79 -5.37
N GLY A 259 -0.34 -4.94 -4.48
CA GLY A 259 -1.03 -3.69 -4.11
C GLY A 259 -2.38 -4.01 -3.49
N ASP A 260 -3.39 -3.17 -3.76
CA ASP A 260 -4.77 -3.46 -3.42
C ASP A 260 -5.51 -4.04 -4.61
N SER A 261 -6.26 -5.11 -4.36
CA SER A 261 -7.03 -5.78 -5.40
C SER A 261 -8.10 -6.68 -4.80
N GLY A 262 -9.27 -6.72 -5.41
CA GLY A 262 -10.17 -7.86 -5.35
C GLY A 262 -9.60 -9.04 -6.14
N TYR A 263 -10.10 -10.24 -5.87
CA TYR A 263 -9.72 -11.41 -6.66
C TYR A 263 -10.29 -11.32 -8.10
N PHE A 264 -9.48 -11.74 -9.06
CA PHE A 264 -9.89 -11.86 -10.47
C PHE A 264 -9.04 -12.93 -11.18
N GLU A 265 -9.55 -13.51 -12.27
CA GLU A 265 -8.88 -14.61 -12.99
C GLU A 265 -7.54 -14.22 -13.64
N GLY A 266 -7.26 -12.93 -13.78
CA GLY A 266 -6.01 -12.42 -14.33
C GLY A 266 -4.76 -12.84 -13.55
N TYR A 267 -4.88 -13.20 -12.26
CA TYR A 267 -3.76 -13.72 -11.48
C TYR A 267 -3.13 -14.97 -12.10
N ARG A 268 -3.96 -15.87 -12.66
CA ARG A 268 -3.47 -17.06 -13.40
C ARG A 268 -2.68 -16.68 -14.65
N GLY A 269 -3.16 -15.66 -15.39
CA GLY A 269 -2.44 -15.14 -16.55
C GLY A 269 -1.09 -14.52 -16.16
N ILE A 270 -1.04 -13.74 -15.06
CA ILE A 270 0.20 -13.17 -14.53
C ILE A 270 1.17 -14.29 -14.09
N GLY A 271 0.67 -15.30 -13.38
CA GLY A 271 1.46 -16.46 -12.97
C GLY A 271 2.05 -17.21 -14.16
N SER A 272 1.26 -17.44 -15.21
CA SER A 272 1.71 -18.12 -16.43
C SER A 272 2.76 -17.32 -17.20
N ALA A 273 2.66 -15.98 -17.22
CA ALA A 273 3.56 -15.12 -17.99
C ALA A 273 4.87 -14.80 -17.23
N HIS A 274 4.81 -14.68 -15.91
CA HIS A 274 5.91 -14.13 -15.11
C HIS A 274 6.36 -15.01 -13.94
N GLY A 275 5.55 -16.01 -13.54
CA GLY A 275 5.86 -16.92 -12.44
C GLY A 275 6.86 -18.04 -12.80
N PRO A 276 7.12 -18.97 -11.89
CA PRO A 276 6.69 -18.92 -10.48
C PRO A 276 7.39 -17.81 -9.68
N PHE A 277 6.77 -17.41 -8.56
CA PHE A 277 7.31 -16.36 -7.70
C PHE A 277 7.91 -16.95 -6.40
N ASP A 278 9.10 -16.49 -6.02
CA ASP A 278 9.73 -16.87 -4.75
C ASP A 278 8.96 -16.28 -3.55
N LEU A 279 8.41 -15.06 -3.72
CA LEU A 279 7.62 -14.35 -2.73
C LEU A 279 6.43 -13.66 -3.38
N THR A 280 5.25 -13.78 -2.78
CA THR A 280 4.08 -12.96 -3.09
C THR A 280 3.67 -12.15 -1.87
N LEU A 281 3.47 -10.85 -2.05
CA LEU A 281 2.94 -9.94 -1.04
C LEU A 281 1.47 -9.70 -1.36
N MET A 282 0.57 -10.29 -0.53
CA MET A 282 -0.86 -10.35 -0.81
C MET A 282 -1.65 -9.55 0.23
N PRO A 283 -2.56 -8.65 -0.19
CA PRO A 283 -3.45 -7.95 0.73
C PRO A 283 -4.47 -8.93 1.32
N ILE A 284 -4.68 -8.85 2.62
CA ILE A 284 -5.62 -9.74 3.33
C ILE A 284 -6.65 -8.99 4.18
N GLY A 285 -6.59 -7.66 4.23
CA GLY A 285 -7.46 -6.82 5.06
C GLY A 285 -8.36 -5.90 4.23
N ALA A 286 -9.17 -5.12 4.94
CA ALA A 286 -10.08 -4.11 4.39
C ALA A 286 -11.21 -4.66 3.49
N TYR A 287 -11.41 -5.98 3.44
CA TYR A 287 -12.52 -6.61 2.71
C TYR A 287 -13.88 -6.35 3.39
N SER A 288 -14.94 -6.39 2.60
CA SER A 288 -16.32 -6.30 3.08
C SER A 288 -17.29 -6.87 2.07
N PRO A 289 -18.40 -7.49 2.50
CA PRO A 289 -19.49 -7.86 1.58
C PRO A 289 -20.11 -6.68 0.85
N ALA A 290 -19.92 -5.45 1.36
CA ALA A 290 -20.43 -4.23 0.72
C ALA A 290 -19.58 -3.78 -0.49
N TRP A 291 -18.34 -4.26 -0.61
CA TRP A 291 -17.42 -4.00 -1.73
C TRP A 291 -16.57 -5.23 -2.07
N PRO A 292 -17.20 -6.31 -2.53
CA PRO A 292 -16.56 -7.60 -2.73
C PRO A 292 -15.43 -7.60 -3.78
N ASP A 293 -15.44 -6.60 -4.67
CA ASP A 293 -14.51 -6.54 -5.79
C ASP A 293 -13.28 -5.65 -5.53
N ILE A 294 -13.23 -4.97 -4.38
CA ILE A 294 -12.20 -3.95 -4.09
C ILE A 294 -11.03 -4.53 -3.31
N HIS A 295 -11.32 -5.39 -2.35
CA HIS A 295 -10.33 -6.08 -1.54
C HIS A 295 -10.69 -7.56 -1.45
N MET A 296 -9.71 -8.41 -1.74
CA MET A 296 -9.89 -9.85 -1.61
C MET A 296 -10.01 -10.27 -0.14
N THR A 297 -10.79 -11.30 0.11
CA THR A 297 -10.80 -12.02 1.38
C THR A 297 -9.47 -12.77 1.58
N PRO A 298 -9.12 -13.15 2.81
CA PRO A 298 -7.92 -13.96 3.04
C PRO A 298 -7.88 -15.27 2.26
N GLU A 299 -9.03 -15.92 2.06
CA GLU A 299 -9.16 -17.13 1.25
C GLU A 299 -8.90 -16.87 -0.25
N GLU A 300 -9.38 -15.73 -0.75
CA GLU A 300 -9.08 -15.30 -2.11
C GLU A 300 -7.61 -14.90 -2.29
N ALA A 301 -6.96 -14.37 -1.26
CA ALA A 301 -5.51 -14.09 -1.28
C ALA A 301 -4.70 -15.39 -1.42
N VAL A 302 -5.12 -16.49 -0.75
CA VAL A 302 -4.54 -17.82 -0.95
C VAL A 302 -4.79 -18.32 -2.38
N ASN A 303 -6.00 -18.13 -2.93
CA ASN A 303 -6.29 -18.51 -4.32
C ASN A 303 -5.40 -17.75 -5.31
N ALA A 304 -5.27 -16.43 -5.14
CA ALA A 304 -4.43 -15.60 -6.00
C ALA A 304 -2.95 -15.99 -5.90
N HIS A 305 -2.45 -16.32 -4.70
CA HIS A 305 -1.11 -16.83 -4.50
C HIS A 305 -0.85 -18.13 -5.28
N LEU A 306 -1.81 -19.08 -5.24
CA LEU A 306 -1.70 -20.33 -5.97
C LEU A 306 -1.78 -20.12 -7.48
N ASP A 307 -2.68 -19.24 -7.97
CA ASP A 307 -2.79 -18.90 -9.39
C ASP A 307 -1.51 -18.23 -9.92
N LEU A 308 -0.82 -17.47 -9.09
CA LEU A 308 0.48 -16.86 -9.39
C LEU A 308 1.64 -17.88 -9.39
N GLY A 309 1.44 -19.09 -8.87
CA GLY A 309 2.52 -20.05 -8.64
C GLY A 309 3.52 -19.58 -7.57
N GLY A 310 3.03 -18.90 -6.52
CA GLY A 310 3.84 -18.40 -5.42
C GLY A 310 4.39 -19.53 -4.55
N ARG A 311 5.61 -19.35 -4.02
CA ARG A 311 6.25 -20.29 -3.08
C ARG A 311 6.01 -19.90 -1.63
N LEU A 312 6.22 -18.61 -1.31
CA LEU A 312 5.99 -18.04 0.02
C LEU A 312 5.00 -16.88 -0.07
N LEU A 313 3.93 -16.90 0.73
CA LEU A 313 2.99 -15.81 0.86
C LEU A 313 3.33 -14.97 2.10
N LEU A 314 3.50 -13.66 1.92
CA LEU A 314 3.60 -12.69 2.98
C LEU A 314 2.34 -11.80 2.96
N PRO A 315 1.52 -11.82 4.03
CA PRO A 315 0.32 -10.99 4.11
C PRO A 315 0.67 -9.53 4.37
N VAL A 316 0.06 -8.65 3.58
CA VAL A 316 0.11 -7.20 3.75
C VAL A 316 -1.28 -6.61 3.90
N HIS A 317 -1.40 -5.30 4.05
CA HIS A 317 -2.65 -4.56 4.13
C HIS A 317 -3.55 -4.96 5.32
N TRP A 318 -2.94 -5.25 6.46
CA TRP A 318 -3.64 -5.60 7.70
C TRP A 318 -2.92 -5.04 8.93
N ALA A 319 -3.45 -5.25 10.13
CA ALA A 319 -2.88 -4.92 11.44
C ALA A 319 -2.58 -3.45 11.74
N THR A 320 -2.47 -2.57 10.74
CA THR A 320 -1.92 -1.22 10.91
C THR A 320 -2.97 -0.13 10.99
N PHE A 321 -4.01 -0.18 10.17
CA PHE A 321 -5.11 0.79 10.13
C PHE A 321 -6.46 0.07 10.16
N THR A 322 -7.47 0.70 10.78
CA THR A 322 -8.86 0.24 10.67
C THR A 322 -9.48 0.87 9.43
N LEU A 323 -9.59 0.09 8.35
CA LEU A 323 -10.15 0.53 7.05
C LEU A 323 -11.46 -0.18 6.70
N ALA A 324 -11.81 -1.25 7.43
CA ALA A 324 -13.07 -1.98 7.29
C ALA A 324 -13.67 -2.34 8.66
N LEU A 325 -14.78 -3.07 8.65
CA LEU A 325 -15.55 -3.38 9.87
C LEU A 325 -15.21 -4.74 10.49
N HIS A 326 -14.34 -5.53 9.86
CA HIS A 326 -13.92 -6.82 10.43
C HIS A 326 -13.05 -6.63 11.69
N PRO A 327 -13.01 -7.62 12.61
CA PRO A 327 -12.08 -7.64 13.74
C PRO A 327 -10.61 -7.54 13.28
N TRP A 328 -9.75 -7.00 14.16
CA TRP A 328 -8.36 -6.71 13.83
C TRP A 328 -7.54 -7.94 13.44
N ALA A 329 -7.71 -9.05 14.17
CA ALA A 329 -6.98 -10.31 13.92
C ALA A 329 -7.66 -11.21 12.88
N GLU A 330 -8.94 -11.00 12.56
CA GLU A 330 -9.70 -11.87 11.66
C GLU A 330 -9.00 -12.13 10.32
N PRO A 331 -8.40 -11.13 9.64
CA PRO A 331 -7.73 -11.37 8.36
C PRO A 331 -6.64 -12.42 8.44
N VAL A 332 -5.75 -12.32 9.42
CA VAL A 332 -4.63 -13.24 9.55
C VAL A 332 -5.05 -14.61 10.07
N GLU A 333 -6.06 -14.69 10.93
CA GLU A 333 -6.61 -15.98 11.40
C GLU A 333 -7.27 -16.77 10.27
N ARG A 334 -8.03 -16.08 9.40
CA ARG A 334 -8.63 -16.68 8.20
C ARG A 334 -7.56 -17.12 7.23
N LEU A 335 -6.55 -16.26 6.96
CA LEU A 335 -5.41 -16.63 6.12
C LEU A 335 -4.69 -17.86 6.64
N TRP A 336 -4.36 -17.89 7.94
CA TRP A 336 -3.67 -19.00 8.57
C TRP A 336 -4.43 -20.32 8.42
N ARG A 337 -5.75 -20.29 8.65
CA ARG A 337 -6.63 -21.47 8.51
C ARG A 337 -6.67 -21.96 7.08
N GLU A 338 -6.86 -21.07 6.12
CA GLU A 338 -6.94 -21.42 4.69
C GLU A 338 -5.59 -21.91 4.14
N ALA A 339 -4.50 -21.24 4.48
CA ALA A 339 -3.16 -21.65 4.07
C ALA A 339 -2.83 -23.07 4.57
N LYS A 340 -3.17 -23.37 5.84
CA LYS A 340 -2.99 -24.71 6.41
C LYS A 340 -3.86 -25.75 5.69
N ALA A 341 -5.10 -25.43 5.36
CA ALA A 341 -6.00 -26.33 4.64
C ALA A 341 -5.55 -26.64 3.21
N ARG A 342 -4.81 -25.71 2.59
CA ARG A 342 -4.35 -25.78 1.20
C ARG A 342 -2.86 -26.10 1.05
N ASP A 343 -2.16 -26.42 2.13
CA ASP A 343 -0.70 -26.66 2.17
C ASP A 343 0.11 -25.50 1.55
N VAL A 344 -0.30 -24.26 1.84
CA VAL A 344 0.38 -23.05 1.39
C VAL A 344 1.33 -22.55 2.47
N THR A 345 2.58 -22.33 2.08
CA THR A 345 3.59 -21.77 2.97
C THR A 345 3.37 -20.26 3.13
N ILE A 346 3.19 -19.81 4.37
CA ILE A 346 3.02 -18.39 4.69
C ILE A 346 4.07 -17.94 5.71
N ALA A 347 4.40 -16.65 5.70
CA ALA A 347 5.17 -15.99 6.75
C ALA A 347 4.37 -14.81 7.30
N VAL A 348 4.21 -14.74 8.62
CA VAL A 348 3.46 -13.67 9.29
C VAL A 348 4.38 -12.90 10.23
N PRO A 349 5.26 -12.05 9.69
CA PRO A 349 6.22 -11.32 10.50
C PRO A 349 5.57 -10.23 11.35
N ARG A 350 6.20 -9.87 12.45
CA ARG A 350 5.93 -8.62 13.15
C ARG A 350 6.43 -7.44 12.31
N PRO A 351 5.88 -6.23 12.47
CA PRO A 351 6.44 -5.05 11.79
C PRO A 351 7.91 -4.87 12.16
N GLY A 352 8.78 -4.77 11.13
CA GLY A 352 10.25 -4.71 11.24
C GLY A 352 10.97 -6.06 11.20
N GLU A 353 10.25 -7.18 11.36
CA GLU A 353 10.84 -8.51 11.27
C GLU A 353 11.13 -8.88 9.80
N ALA A 354 12.30 -9.49 9.59
CA ALA A 354 12.69 -9.94 8.27
C ALA A 354 12.21 -11.36 8.01
N VAL A 355 11.78 -11.61 6.78
CA VAL A 355 11.44 -12.93 6.23
C VAL A 355 12.40 -13.23 5.11
N ASP A 356 13.10 -14.34 5.18
CA ASP A 356 14.00 -14.84 4.14
C ASP A 356 13.38 -16.05 3.45
N THR A 357 13.30 -16.02 2.12
CA THR A 357 12.71 -17.12 1.32
C THR A 357 13.56 -18.38 1.30
N THR A 358 14.81 -18.31 1.76
CA THR A 358 15.71 -19.46 1.86
C THR A 358 15.64 -20.15 3.23
N ALA A 359 15.01 -19.52 4.22
CA ALA A 359 14.79 -20.05 5.55
C ALA A 359 13.38 -20.57 5.73
N ALA A 360 13.18 -21.52 6.64
CA ALA A 360 11.83 -21.93 7.01
C ALA A 360 11.11 -20.77 7.70
N PRO A 361 9.93 -20.34 7.22
CA PRO A 361 9.20 -19.26 7.85
C PRO A 361 8.69 -19.68 9.22
N VAL A 362 8.79 -18.77 10.19
CA VAL A 362 8.22 -18.96 11.52
C VAL A 362 6.87 -18.25 11.57
N VAL A 363 5.83 -19.01 11.93
CA VAL A 363 4.50 -18.46 12.24
C VAL A 363 4.21 -18.84 13.68
N ASP A 364 4.38 -17.90 14.58
CA ASP A 364 4.32 -18.12 16.04
C ASP A 364 3.02 -17.60 16.69
N GLY A 365 2.03 -17.15 15.89
CA GLY A 365 0.73 -16.70 16.39
C GLY A 365 0.78 -15.42 17.23
N TRP A 366 1.77 -14.55 17.04
CA TRP A 366 1.96 -13.34 17.84
C TRP A 366 0.73 -12.43 17.94
N TRP A 367 -0.16 -12.48 16.97
CA TRP A 367 -1.40 -11.69 16.94
C TRP A 367 -2.48 -12.24 17.87
N GLU A 368 -2.46 -13.52 18.21
CA GLU A 368 -3.48 -14.19 19.04
C GLU A 368 -3.57 -13.55 20.43
N THR A 369 -2.46 -13.06 20.97
CA THR A 369 -2.43 -12.37 22.27
C THR A 369 -3.01 -10.96 22.23
N LEU A 370 -3.33 -10.45 21.05
CA LEU A 370 -3.85 -9.11 20.79
C LEU A 370 -5.27 -9.14 20.17
N ALA A 371 -5.79 -10.33 19.91
CA ALA A 371 -7.10 -10.55 19.28
C ALA A 371 -8.28 -10.16 20.23
#